data_2a11b03b8dc87cf5b98687ae639b6a47
#
_entry.id   2a11b03b8dc87cf5b98687ae639b6a47
#
_cell.length_a   1.000
_cell.length_b   1.000
_cell.length_c   1.000
_cell.angle_alpha   90.00
_cell.angle_beta   90.00
_cell.angle_gamma   90.00
#
_symmetry.space_group_name_H-M   'P 1'
#
loop_
_entity.id
_entity.type
_entity.pdbx_description
1 polymer ?
#
loop_
_entity_poly.entity_id
_entity_poly.type
_entity_poly.pdbx_seq_one_letter_code
_entity_poly.pdbx_strand_id
1 'polypeptide(L)'
;MKNIRRNWSDQNRWTSPGLLKFSILGIVIIIVISWVNILSGDSGFSDLFRSQTWARAFRFLQDLTGYNNDKTPAFLDVDRWIETGKLAYQTLAMSVLSISMAGLFCLLTFLPGARNLSDGDTVPGWPRFLGIIYLPLRLFFVVTRSIPELIVAMIVIFFISPGILAGAIALALHNYGILSKLAAEIVENMDIGPIRAMKSSGSSPVQALVYGIIPLFLPQFLTYLTYRWEVVIRTTIVIGFVSAGGLGREFRLDMHLFRYTDVFLILLWYLILVMMVDLVSSRLRRLAQ
;
A
#
# COMPACT_ATOMS: atom_id res chain seq x y z
N MET A 1 49.68 -1.86 -13.83
CA MET A 1 49.23 -1.09 -12.67
C MET A 1 48.98 0.34 -13.10
N LYS A 2 47.75 0.69 -13.54
CA LYS A 2 47.33 2.08 -13.83
C LYS A 2 46.37 2.46 -12.73
N ASN A 3 46.77 3.42 -11.88
CA ASN A 3 45.99 4.06 -10.82
C ASN A 3 44.78 4.78 -11.41
N ILE A 4 43.60 4.20 -11.29
CA ILE A 4 42.32 4.92 -11.50
C ILE A 4 42.01 5.60 -10.17
N ARG A 5 42.62 6.75 -9.92
CA ARG A 5 42.08 7.71 -8.95
C ARG A 5 40.78 8.24 -9.54
N ARG A 6 39.65 7.65 -9.13
CA ARG A 6 38.34 8.28 -9.37
C ARG A 6 38.34 9.64 -8.68
N ASN A 7 38.28 10.67 -9.50
CA ASN A 7 38.25 12.06 -9.07
C ASN A 7 36.91 12.32 -8.37
N TRP A 8 36.95 12.38 -7.04
CA TRP A 8 35.78 12.68 -6.18
C TRP A 8 35.24 14.10 -6.38
N SER A 9 35.90 14.93 -7.21
CA SER A 9 35.47 16.30 -7.51
C SER A 9 34.28 16.40 -8.47
N ASP A 10 33.94 15.35 -9.21
CA ASP A 10 32.84 15.40 -10.18
C ASP A 10 31.44 15.10 -9.59
N GLN A 11 31.37 14.59 -8.37
CA GLN A 11 30.08 14.36 -7.70
C GLN A 11 29.41 15.65 -7.17
N ASN A 12 30.15 16.74 -7.02
CA ASN A 12 29.63 18.00 -6.47
C ASN A 12 29.12 18.99 -7.53
N ARG A 13 29.03 18.61 -8.80
CA ARG A 13 28.52 19.49 -9.86
C ARG A 13 27.03 19.81 -9.78
N TRP A 14 26.25 19.00 -9.04
CA TRP A 14 24.80 19.19 -8.90
C TRP A 14 24.40 20.01 -7.67
N THR A 15 25.34 20.35 -6.80
CA THR A 15 25.10 21.17 -5.61
C THR A 15 25.82 22.51 -5.70
N SER A 16 25.63 23.24 -6.81
CA SER A 16 26.01 24.65 -6.78
C SER A 16 25.12 25.33 -5.71
N PRO A 17 25.73 26.05 -4.74
CA PRO A 17 24.96 26.70 -3.66
C PRO A 17 23.89 27.67 -4.19
N GLY A 18 24.01 28.11 -5.45
CA GLY A 18 23.02 28.89 -6.16
C GLY A 18 21.75 28.08 -6.49
N LEU A 19 21.87 26.90 -7.11
CA LEU A 19 20.72 26.06 -7.47
C LEU A 19 19.91 25.64 -6.24
N LEU A 20 20.58 25.29 -5.14
CA LEU A 20 19.93 24.93 -3.88
C LEU A 20 19.13 26.13 -3.30
N LYS A 21 19.72 27.34 -3.32
CA LYS A 21 19.05 28.56 -2.87
C LYS A 21 17.84 28.90 -3.75
N PHE A 22 17.97 28.78 -5.08
CA PHE A 22 16.84 29.00 -6.01
C PHE A 22 15.72 27.96 -5.81
N SER A 23 16.05 26.69 -5.60
CA SER A 23 15.06 25.65 -5.31
C SER A 23 14.32 25.90 -4.00
N ILE A 24 15.05 26.24 -2.94
CA ILE A 24 14.46 26.59 -1.64
C ILE A 24 13.56 27.81 -1.78
N LEU A 25 14.02 28.87 -2.45
CA LEU A 25 13.24 30.09 -2.68
C LEU A 25 11.96 29.77 -3.46
N GLY A 26 12.05 28.96 -4.52
CA GLY A 26 10.89 28.51 -5.29
C GLY A 26 9.86 27.75 -4.43
N ILE A 27 10.32 26.82 -3.60
CA ILE A 27 9.46 26.08 -2.67
C ILE A 27 8.79 27.03 -1.68
N VAL A 28 9.54 27.96 -1.08
CA VAL A 28 8.99 28.95 -0.13
C VAL A 28 7.94 29.84 -0.81
N ILE A 29 8.19 30.31 -2.03
CA ILE A 29 7.22 31.11 -2.80
C ILE A 29 5.94 30.31 -3.05
N ILE A 30 6.03 29.03 -3.46
CA ILE A 30 4.87 28.18 -3.69
C ILE A 30 4.07 28.01 -2.39
N ILE A 31 4.75 27.74 -1.27
CA ILE A 31 4.11 27.63 0.04
C ILE A 31 3.39 28.92 0.42
N VAL A 32 4.06 30.08 0.29
CA VAL A 32 3.47 31.39 0.62
C VAL A 32 2.24 31.67 -0.25
N ILE A 33 2.35 31.48 -1.57
CA ILE A 33 1.22 31.67 -2.50
C ILE A 33 0.06 30.75 -2.13
N SER A 34 0.34 29.47 -1.81
CA SER A 34 -0.68 28.49 -1.39
C SER A 34 -1.39 28.96 -0.12
N TRP A 35 -0.65 29.42 0.88
CA TRP A 35 -1.24 29.94 2.11
C TRP A 35 -2.04 31.23 1.90
N VAL A 36 -1.53 32.14 1.09
CA VAL A 36 -2.25 33.39 0.75
C VAL A 36 -3.57 33.06 0.05
N ASN A 37 -3.59 32.12 -0.90
CA ASN A 37 -4.82 31.69 -1.56
C ASN A 37 -5.82 31.05 -0.58
N ILE A 38 -5.35 30.26 0.37
CA ILE A 38 -6.23 29.65 1.41
C ILE A 38 -6.80 30.73 2.33
N LEU A 39 -5.98 31.69 2.73
CA LEU A 39 -6.41 32.75 3.68
C LEU A 39 -7.28 33.82 3.02
N SER A 40 -7.05 34.16 1.74
CA SER A 40 -7.75 35.22 1.01
C SER A 40 -8.96 34.74 0.20
N GLY A 41 -9.10 33.41 -0.04
CA GLY A 41 -10.17 32.83 -0.82
C GLY A 41 -11.34 32.31 0.02
N ASP A 42 -12.43 31.92 -0.64
CA ASP A 42 -13.60 31.24 -0.05
C ASP A 42 -13.31 29.76 0.30
N SER A 43 -12.10 29.49 0.80
CA SER A 43 -11.64 28.14 1.10
C SER A 43 -12.29 27.52 2.35
N GLY A 44 -13.14 28.26 3.05
CA GLY A 44 -13.75 27.84 4.31
C GLY A 44 -12.78 27.83 5.52
N PHE A 45 -11.54 28.29 5.35
CA PHE A 45 -10.56 28.34 6.43
C PHE A 45 -11.05 29.18 7.63
N SER A 46 -11.70 30.32 7.34
CA SER A 46 -12.33 31.16 8.36
C SER A 46 -13.45 30.46 9.14
N ASP A 47 -14.11 29.46 8.52
CA ASP A 47 -15.20 28.70 9.16
C ASP A 47 -14.69 27.79 10.28
N LEU A 48 -13.39 27.39 10.25
CA LEU A 48 -12.78 26.62 11.32
C LEU A 48 -12.79 27.35 12.67
N PHE A 49 -12.76 28.68 12.65
CA PHE A 49 -12.72 29.52 13.85
C PHE A 49 -14.10 30.00 14.28
N ARG A 50 -15.17 29.65 13.54
CA ARG A 50 -16.53 29.99 13.93
C ARG A 50 -17.04 29.08 15.05
N SER A 51 -17.64 29.67 16.08
CA SER A 51 -18.24 28.92 17.18
C SER A 51 -19.29 27.89 16.73
N GLN A 52 -20.00 28.20 15.63
CA GLN A 52 -21.00 27.31 15.02
C GLN A 52 -20.40 26.01 14.48
N THR A 53 -19.17 26.03 13.97
CA THR A 53 -18.48 24.84 13.48
C THR A 53 -18.14 23.90 14.62
N TRP A 54 -17.62 24.43 15.72
CA TRP A 54 -17.34 23.65 16.93
C TRP A 54 -18.62 23.12 17.59
N ALA A 55 -19.70 23.91 17.60
CA ALA A 55 -21.00 23.45 18.09
C ALA A 55 -21.58 22.30 17.23
N ARG A 56 -21.39 22.33 15.90
CA ARG A 56 -21.76 21.22 15.00
C ARG A 56 -20.90 19.97 15.24
N ALA A 57 -19.58 20.15 15.37
CA ALA A 57 -18.67 19.05 15.67
C ALA A 57 -19.00 18.39 17.02
N PHE A 58 -19.29 19.19 18.04
CA PHE A 58 -19.68 18.66 19.35
C PHE A 58 -21.01 17.89 19.30
N ARG A 59 -22.02 18.43 18.61
CA ARG A 59 -23.30 17.70 18.39
C ARG A 59 -23.08 16.38 17.67
N PHE A 60 -22.27 16.36 16.63
CA PHE A 60 -21.95 15.13 15.92
C PHE A 60 -21.29 14.07 16.84
N LEU A 61 -20.38 14.49 17.75
CA LEU A 61 -19.80 13.59 18.75
C LEU A 61 -20.84 13.08 19.75
N GLN A 62 -21.79 13.92 20.16
CA GLN A 62 -22.91 13.50 21.02
C GLN A 62 -23.80 12.48 20.31
N ASP A 63 -24.11 12.71 19.02
CA ASP A 63 -24.91 11.78 18.22
C ASP A 63 -24.20 10.44 18.02
N LEU A 64 -22.86 10.44 17.80
CA LEU A 64 -22.05 9.22 17.73
C LEU A 64 -22.11 8.42 19.03
N THR A 65 -22.07 9.08 20.18
CA THR A 65 -22.17 8.42 21.48
C THR A 65 -23.58 8.10 21.92
N GLY A 66 -24.59 8.53 21.16
CA GLY A 66 -26.01 8.29 21.46
C GLY A 66 -26.55 9.11 22.64
N TYR A 67 -25.83 10.17 23.06
CA TYR A 67 -26.20 10.96 24.23
C TYR A 67 -27.59 11.64 24.10
N ASN A 68 -28.00 11.95 22.88
CA ASN A 68 -29.29 12.59 22.58
C ASN A 68 -30.35 11.65 22.00
N ASN A 69 -30.12 10.34 22.00
CA ASN A 69 -31.02 9.36 21.39
C ASN A 69 -31.83 8.62 22.46
N ASP A 70 -33.16 8.57 22.29
CA ASP A 70 -34.07 7.76 23.12
C ASP A 70 -33.89 6.24 22.91
N LYS A 71 -33.12 5.83 21.90
CA LYS A 71 -32.83 4.43 21.57
C LYS A 71 -31.52 4.01 22.22
N THR A 72 -31.44 2.73 22.63
CA THR A 72 -30.19 2.13 23.09
C THR A 72 -29.11 2.25 22.03
N PRO A 73 -27.94 2.83 22.34
CA PRO A 73 -26.84 2.95 21.37
C PRO A 73 -26.40 1.59 20.83
N ALA A 74 -26.07 1.50 19.53
CA ALA A 74 -25.72 0.24 18.87
C ALA A 74 -24.55 -0.50 19.52
N PHE A 75 -23.60 0.21 20.12
CA PHE A 75 -22.44 -0.37 20.80
C PHE A 75 -22.77 -1.01 22.17
N LEU A 76 -23.98 -0.85 22.70
CA LEU A 76 -24.49 -1.54 23.88
C LEU A 76 -25.33 -2.76 23.52
N ASP A 77 -25.65 -2.97 22.25
CA ASP A 77 -26.46 -4.07 21.74
C ASP A 77 -25.56 -5.20 21.22
N VAL A 78 -25.66 -6.38 21.85
CA VAL A 78 -24.85 -7.57 21.52
C VAL A 78 -25.15 -8.08 20.10
N ASP A 79 -26.40 -8.02 19.66
CA ASP A 79 -26.79 -8.48 18.32
C ASP A 79 -26.14 -7.61 17.25
N ARG A 80 -26.07 -6.30 17.48
CA ARG A 80 -25.36 -5.36 16.60
C ARG A 80 -23.86 -5.64 16.55
N TRP A 81 -23.24 -6.00 17.66
CA TRP A 81 -21.83 -6.41 17.68
C TRP A 81 -21.58 -7.65 16.81
N ILE A 82 -22.46 -8.64 16.87
CA ILE A 82 -22.36 -9.86 16.06
C ILE A 82 -22.56 -9.55 14.57
N GLU A 83 -23.57 -8.76 14.21
CA GLU A 83 -23.82 -8.36 12.82
C GLU A 83 -22.65 -7.58 12.23
N THR A 84 -22.18 -6.55 12.92
CA THR A 84 -21.04 -5.75 12.50
C THR A 84 -19.74 -6.57 12.48
N GLY A 85 -19.61 -7.54 13.41
CA GLY A 85 -18.50 -8.49 13.44
C GLY A 85 -18.42 -9.38 12.19
N LYS A 86 -19.54 -9.78 11.61
CA LYS A 86 -19.56 -10.48 10.31
C LYS A 86 -19.04 -9.59 9.18
N LEU A 87 -19.37 -8.30 9.18
CA LEU A 87 -18.86 -7.34 8.21
C LEU A 87 -17.37 -7.05 8.41
N ALA A 88 -16.92 -7.03 9.66
CA ALA A 88 -15.50 -6.94 10.00
C ALA A 88 -14.72 -8.14 9.45
N TYR A 89 -15.25 -9.36 9.62
CA TYR A 89 -14.66 -10.56 9.02
C TYR A 89 -14.58 -10.48 7.49
N GLN A 90 -15.62 -9.97 6.83
CA GLN A 90 -15.61 -9.75 5.38
C GLN A 90 -14.50 -8.77 4.96
N THR A 91 -14.32 -7.68 5.71
CA THR A 91 -13.26 -6.70 5.47
C THR A 91 -11.88 -7.32 5.64
N LEU A 92 -11.69 -8.11 6.69
CA LEU A 92 -10.46 -8.87 6.92
C LEU A 92 -10.20 -9.86 5.77
N ALA A 93 -11.19 -10.65 5.40
CA ALA A 93 -11.09 -11.62 4.31
C ALA A 93 -10.71 -10.94 2.97
N MET A 94 -11.31 -9.79 2.66
CA MET A 94 -10.96 -8.98 1.49
C MET A 94 -9.48 -8.56 1.52
N SER A 95 -8.97 -8.10 2.66
CA SER A 95 -7.57 -7.69 2.79
C SER A 95 -6.59 -8.84 2.63
N VAL A 96 -6.87 -9.99 3.26
CA VAL A 96 -6.05 -11.20 3.16
C VAL A 96 -6.06 -11.75 1.74
N LEU A 97 -7.22 -11.82 1.10
CA LEU A 97 -7.35 -12.28 -0.27
C LEU A 97 -6.55 -11.38 -1.23
N SER A 98 -6.68 -10.07 -1.07
CA SER A 98 -5.96 -9.08 -1.87
C SER A 98 -4.44 -9.25 -1.76
N ILE A 99 -3.91 -9.28 -0.54
CA ILE A 99 -2.45 -9.35 -0.36
C ILE A 99 -1.88 -10.72 -0.77
N SER A 100 -2.65 -11.80 -0.59
CA SER A 100 -2.28 -13.14 -1.02
C SER A 100 -2.20 -13.24 -2.54
N MET A 101 -3.21 -12.71 -3.26
CA MET A 101 -3.19 -12.64 -4.72
C MET A 101 -2.04 -11.78 -5.23
N ALA A 102 -1.85 -10.58 -4.67
CA ALA A 102 -0.76 -9.69 -5.06
C ALA A 102 0.61 -10.33 -4.82
N GLY A 103 0.80 -10.98 -3.68
CA GLY A 103 2.03 -11.70 -3.33
C GLY A 103 2.30 -12.90 -4.24
N LEU A 104 1.28 -13.70 -4.53
CA LEU A 104 1.40 -14.85 -5.42
C LEU A 104 1.81 -14.43 -6.84
N PHE A 105 1.11 -13.46 -7.43
CA PHE A 105 1.45 -12.95 -8.76
C PHE A 105 2.83 -12.28 -8.77
N CYS A 106 3.20 -11.59 -7.70
CA CYS A 106 4.54 -11.04 -7.54
C CYS A 106 5.61 -12.14 -7.56
N LEU A 107 5.42 -13.24 -6.80
CA LEU A 107 6.35 -14.39 -6.78
C LEU A 107 6.48 -15.08 -8.14
N LEU A 108 5.47 -15.02 -8.99
CA LEU A 108 5.54 -15.55 -10.36
C LEU A 108 6.30 -14.62 -11.32
N THR A 109 6.37 -13.33 -11.00
CA THR A 109 6.85 -12.32 -11.97
C THR A 109 8.10 -11.54 -11.52
N PHE A 110 8.58 -11.73 -10.27
CA PHE A 110 9.72 -10.96 -9.75
C PHE A 110 11.04 -11.24 -10.49
N LEU A 111 11.25 -12.49 -10.93
CA LEU A 111 12.46 -12.90 -11.64
C LEU A 111 12.61 -12.17 -12.98
N PRO A 112 11.64 -12.24 -13.91
CA PRO A 112 11.73 -11.48 -15.18
C PRO A 112 11.59 -9.97 -14.96
N GLY A 113 11.10 -9.53 -13.81
CA GLY A 113 11.00 -8.11 -13.44
C GLY A 113 12.30 -7.49 -12.94
N ALA A 114 13.31 -8.28 -12.57
CA ALA A 114 14.61 -7.80 -12.09
C ALA A 114 15.60 -7.66 -13.28
N ARG A 115 16.20 -6.47 -13.41
CA ARG A 115 17.08 -6.14 -14.54
C ARG A 115 18.32 -7.03 -14.59
N ASN A 116 19.00 -7.17 -13.46
CA ASN A 116 20.24 -7.93 -13.36
C ASN A 116 20.08 -9.44 -13.69
N LEU A 117 18.88 -10.00 -13.56
CA LEU A 117 18.56 -11.35 -13.98
C LEU A 117 18.16 -11.38 -15.48
N SER A 118 17.42 -10.39 -15.94
CA SER A 118 16.99 -10.30 -17.34
C SER A 118 18.14 -10.05 -18.32
N ASP A 119 19.16 -9.29 -17.91
CA ASP A 119 20.37 -9.03 -18.70
C ASP A 119 21.37 -10.23 -18.67
N GLY A 120 21.13 -11.23 -17.80
CA GLY A 120 21.97 -12.42 -17.67
C GLY A 120 23.30 -12.18 -16.91
N ASP A 121 23.52 -11.00 -16.38
CA ASP A 121 24.77 -10.61 -15.72
C ASP A 121 24.97 -11.33 -14.38
N THR A 122 23.87 -11.55 -13.63
CA THR A 122 23.94 -12.18 -12.30
C THR A 122 24.00 -13.70 -12.37
N VAL A 123 23.28 -14.31 -13.30
CA VAL A 123 23.21 -15.75 -13.48
C VAL A 123 23.49 -16.10 -14.93
N PRO A 124 24.76 -16.28 -15.35
CA PRO A 124 25.10 -16.73 -16.71
C PRO A 124 24.39 -18.05 -17.06
N GLY A 125 23.85 -18.13 -18.28
CA GLY A 125 23.03 -19.26 -18.73
C GLY A 125 21.53 -19.14 -18.39
N TRP A 126 21.11 -18.03 -17.84
CA TRP A 126 19.68 -17.71 -17.68
C TRP A 126 19.00 -17.49 -19.04
N PRO A 127 17.73 -17.86 -19.22
CA PRO A 127 17.04 -17.74 -20.50
C PRO A 127 16.95 -16.29 -20.98
N ARG A 128 17.53 -15.98 -22.12
CA ARG A 128 17.53 -14.61 -22.71
C ARG A 128 16.14 -14.10 -23.08
N PHE A 129 15.13 -14.97 -23.24
CA PHE A 129 13.75 -14.53 -23.51
C PHE A 129 13.16 -13.72 -22.36
N LEU A 130 13.68 -13.86 -21.14
CA LEU A 130 13.25 -13.04 -19.98
C LEU A 130 13.53 -11.55 -20.21
N GLY A 131 14.58 -11.20 -20.96
CA GLY A 131 14.87 -9.82 -21.36
C GLY A 131 13.78 -9.21 -22.25
N ILE A 132 13.08 -10.02 -23.05
CA ILE A 132 11.97 -9.56 -23.90
C ILE A 132 10.74 -9.21 -23.05
N ILE A 133 10.51 -9.99 -21.97
CA ILE A 133 9.36 -9.82 -21.08
C ILE A 133 9.62 -8.68 -20.06
N TYR A 134 10.88 -8.36 -19.79
CA TYR A 134 11.28 -7.37 -18.79
C TYR A 134 10.59 -6.01 -18.98
N LEU A 135 10.69 -5.42 -20.18
CA LEU A 135 10.17 -4.07 -20.42
C LEU A 135 8.64 -4.00 -20.33
N PRO A 136 7.86 -4.89 -20.96
CA PRO A 136 6.40 -4.93 -20.81
C PRO A 136 5.98 -5.12 -19.35
N LEU A 137 6.68 -5.99 -18.61
CA LEU A 137 6.36 -6.28 -17.22
C LEU A 137 6.65 -5.08 -16.29
N ARG A 138 7.78 -4.42 -16.50
CA ARG A 138 8.10 -3.17 -15.76
C ARG A 138 7.09 -2.06 -16.06
N LEU A 139 6.69 -1.92 -17.30
CA LEU A 139 5.64 -0.96 -17.67
C LEU A 139 4.32 -1.30 -16.96
N PHE A 140 3.95 -2.58 -16.92
CA PHE A 140 2.75 -3.04 -16.22
C PHE A 140 2.83 -2.74 -14.71
N PHE A 141 3.98 -2.96 -14.05
CA PHE A 141 4.18 -2.57 -12.64
C PHE A 141 4.00 -1.07 -12.43
N VAL A 142 4.49 -0.24 -13.36
CA VAL A 142 4.33 1.21 -13.28
C VAL A 142 2.87 1.61 -13.43
N VAL A 143 2.17 1.07 -14.43
CA VAL A 143 0.76 1.39 -14.69
C VAL A 143 -0.13 1.00 -13.51
N THR A 144 -0.01 -0.23 -13.01
CA THR A 144 -0.87 -0.75 -11.94
C THR A 144 -0.73 0.02 -10.63
N ARG A 145 0.46 0.49 -10.29
CA ARG A 145 0.70 1.28 -9.08
C ARG A 145 0.44 2.78 -9.23
N SER A 146 0.39 3.29 -10.49
CA SER A 146 0.16 4.72 -10.74
C SER A 146 -1.32 5.09 -10.68
N ILE A 147 -2.20 4.12 -10.90
CA ILE A 147 -3.65 4.33 -10.80
C ILE A 147 -4.07 4.15 -9.33
N PRO A 148 -4.73 5.16 -8.72
CA PRO A 148 -5.25 5.03 -7.36
C PRO A 148 -6.17 3.79 -7.23
N GLU A 149 -6.03 3.05 -6.13
CA GLU A 149 -6.79 1.82 -5.89
C GLU A 149 -8.30 2.00 -5.96
N LEU A 150 -8.81 3.17 -5.57
CA LEU A 150 -10.25 3.48 -5.66
C LEU A 150 -10.75 3.50 -7.11
N ILE A 151 -9.97 4.09 -8.02
CA ILE A 151 -10.31 4.12 -9.45
C ILE A 151 -10.30 2.70 -10.02
N VAL A 152 -9.29 1.90 -9.67
CA VAL A 152 -9.21 0.50 -10.08
C VAL A 152 -10.44 -0.27 -9.58
N ALA A 153 -10.86 -0.05 -8.32
CA ALA A 153 -12.06 -0.68 -7.76
C ALA A 153 -13.32 -0.31 -8.51
N MET A 154 -13.50 0.97 -8.86
CA MET A 154 -14.63 1.43 -9.66
C MET A 154 -14.67 0.75 -11.03
N ILE A 155 -13.52 0.59 -11.69
CA ILE A 155 -13.42 -0.09 -12.99
C ILE A 155 -13.76 -1.57 -12.85
N VAL A 156 -13.19 -2.26 -11.87
CA VAL A 156 -13.40 -3.70 -11.65
C VAL A 156 -14.86 -4.04 -11.39
N ILE A 157 -15.59 -3.19 -10.67
CA ILE A 157 -17.02 -3.38 -10.38
C ILE A 157 -17.89 -3.38 -11.66
N PHE A 158 -17.46 -2.71 -12.75
CA PHE A 158 -18.18 -2.78 -14.02
C PHE A 158 -18.09 -4.15 -14.70
N PHE A 159 -17.03 -4.91 -14.41
CA PHE A 159 -16.82 -6.23 -15.02
C PHE A 159 -17.23 -7.38 -14.09
N ILE A 160 -17.12 -7.15 -12.78
CA ILE A 160 -17.39 -8.15 -11.73
C ILE A 160 -18.49 -7.58 -10.83
N SER A 161 -19.46 -8.39 -10.47
CA SER A 161 -20.52 -7.96 -9.53
C SER A 161 -19.94 -7.35 -8.27
N PRO A 162 -20.55 -6.27 -7.73
CA PRO A 162 -20.13 -5.66 -6.48
C PRO A 162 -20.04 -6.69 -5.34
N GLY A 163 -18.93 -6.67 -4.60
CA GLY A 163 -18.72 -7.62 -3.51
C GLY A 163 -17.25 -7.72 -3.10
N ILE A 164 -16.98 -8.59 -2.13
CA ILE A 164 -15.65 -8.79 -1.53
C ILE A 164 -14.61 -9.17 -2.58
N LEU A 165 -14.97 -10.00 -3.56
CA LEU A 165 -14.05 -10.45 -4.60
C LEU A 165 -13.61 -9.30 -5.51
N ALA A 166 -14.55 -8.45 -5.93
CA ALA A 166 -14.23 -7.28 -6.76
C ALA A 166 -13.29 -6.32 -6.04
N GLY A 167 -13.55 -6.04 -4.76
CA GLY A 167 -12.65 -5.23 -3.92
C GLY A 167 -11.27 -5.87 -3.74
N ALA A 168 -11.23 -7.18 -3.48
CA ALA A 168 -9.97 -7.91 -3.34
C ALA A 168 -9.13 -7.89 -4.61
N ILE A 169 -9.73 -8.08 -5.78
CA ILE A 169 -9.03 -8.02 -7.08
C ILE A 169 -8.49 -6.62 -7.35
N ALA A 170 -9.28 -5.59 -7.10
CA ALA A 170 -8.85 -4.21 -7.30
C ALA A 170 -7.64 -3.85 -6.43
N LEU A 171 -7.71 -4.18 -5.13
CA LEU A 171 -6.60 -4.01 -4.20
C LEU A 171 -5.40 -4.88 -4.57
N ALA A 172 -5.63 -6.12 -5.02
CA ALA A 172 -4.56 -7.02 -5.43
C ALA A 172 -3.81 -6.46 -6.64
N LEU A 173 -4.49 -5.93 -7.64
CA LEU A 173 -3.88 -5.38 -8.84
C LEU A 173 -2.99 -4.17 -8.53
N HIS A 174 -3.47 -3.25 -7.70
CA HIS A 174 -2.69 -2.09 -7.26
C HIS A 174 -1.46 -2.51 -6.43
N ASN A 175 -1.66 -3.40 -5.45
CA ASN A 175 -0.59 -3.86 -4.57
C ASN A 175 0.41 -4.77 -5.29
N TYR A 176 -0.01 -5.52 -6.30
CA TYR A 176 0.88 -6.29 -7.17
C TYR A 176 1.95 -5.40 -7.83
N GLY A 177 1.57 -4.25 -8.40
CA GLY A 177 2.54 -3.32 -9.00
C GLY A 177 3.57 -2.80 -8.01
N ILE A 178 3.15 -2.53 -6.76
CA ILE A 178 4.04 -2.05 -5.70
C ILE A 178 4.97 -3.17 -5.22
N LEU A 179 4.41 -4.34 -4.88
CA LEU A 179 5.18 -5.49 -4.39
C LEU A 179 6.17 -5.98 -5.45
N SER A 180 5.77 -6.05 -6.72
CA SER A 180 6.66 -6.52 -7.79
C SER A 180 7.81 -5.55 -8.05
N LYS A 181 7.59 -4.23 -7.93
CA LYS A 181 8.68 -3.27 -7.96
C LYS A 181 9.66 -3.49 -6.81
N LEU A 182 9.15 -3.59 -5.57
CA LEU A 182 9.99 -3.80 -4.38
C LEU A 182 10.72 -5.14 -4.46
N ALA A 183 10.06 -6.20 -4.91
CA ALA A 183 10.67 -7.51 -5.10
C ALA A 183 11.82 -7.47 -6.12
N ALA A 184 11.62 -6.78 -7.23
CA ALA A 184 12.68 -6.59 -8.22
C ALA A 184 13.86 -5.80 -7.65
N GLU A 185 13.61 -4.75 -6.88
CA GLU A 185 14.64 -3.94 -6.21
C GLU A 185 15.44 -4.75 -5.16
N ILE A 186 14.80 -5.67 -4.43
CA ILE A 186 15.52 -6.60 -3.54
C ILE A 186 16.56 -7.41 -4.33
N VAL A 187 16.13 -8.00 -5.46
CA VAL A 187 17.00 -8.83 -6.29
C VAL A 187 18.09 -7.98 -6.96
N GLU A 188 17.79 -6.78 -7.41
CA GLU A 188 18.75 -5.87 -8.03
C GLU A 188 19.83 -5.37 -7.07
N ASN A 189 19.50 -5.23 -5.78
CA ASN A 189 20.39 -4.69 -4.75
C ASN A 189 21.05 -5.76 -3.86
N MET A 190 20.73 -7.06 -4.06
CA MET A 190 21.32 -8.10 -3.22
C MET A 190 22.82 -8.29 -3.48
N ASP A 191 23.55 -8.76 -2.47
CA ASP A 191 24.94 -9.16 -2.66
C ASP A 191 25.03 -10.39 -3.58
N ILE A 192 25.66 -10.20 -4.72
CA ILE A 192 25.88 -11.25 -5.72
C ILE A 192 27.13 -12.10 -5.47
N GLY A 193 27.92 -11.80 -4.43
CA GLY A 193 29.13 -12.54 -4.08
C GLY A 193 28.89 -14.03 -3.87
N PRO A 194 27.94 -14.43 -3.01
CA PRO A 194 27.60 -15.85 -2.80
C PRO A 194 27.14 -16.55 -4.08
N ILE A 195 26.35 -15.86 -4.92
CA ILE A 195 25.84 -16.41 -6.19
C ILE A 195 26.98 -16.66 -7.18
N ARG A 196 27.93 -15.72 -7.27
CA ARG A 196 29.16 -15.88 -8.10
C ARG A 196 30.01 -17.03 -7.62
N ALA A 197 30.20 -17.20 -6.31
CA ALA A 197 30.98 -18.33 -5.74
C ALA A 197 30.34 -19.68 -6.10
N MET A 198 29.01 -19.81 -5.98
CA MET A 198 28.30 -21.01 -6.41
C MET A 198 28.49 -21.28 -7.90
N LYS A 199 28.46 -20.27 -8.74
CA LYS A 199 28.68 -20.38 -10.19
C LYS A 199 30.12 -20.85 -10.50
N SER A 200 31.12 -20.30 -9.83
CA SER A 200 32.53 -20.72 -9.98
C SER A 200 32.74 -22.18 -9.60
N SER A 201 31.90 -22.71 -8.69
CA SER A 201 31.90 -24.12 -8.28
C SER A 201 31.05 -25.02 -9.23
N GLY A 202 30.55 -24.48 -10.36
CA GLY A 202 29.86 -25.27 -11.38
C GLY A 202 28.34 -25.43 -11.14
N SER A 203 27.72 -24.64 -10.26
CA SER A 203 26.28 -24.74 -10.01
C SER A 203 25.46 -24.38 -11.26
N SER A 204 24.36 -25.09 -11.46
CA SER A 204 23.36 -24.76 -12.51
C SER A 204 22.61 -23.45 -12.19
N PRO A 205 21.97 -22.78 -13.19
CA PRO A 205 21.17 -21.59 -12.93
C PRO A 205 20.03 -21.81 -11.93
N VAL A 206 19.40 -22.99 -11.96
CA VAL A 206 18.33 -23.37 -11.01
C VAL A 206 18.86 -23.52 -9.59
N GLN A 207 20.04 -24.13 -9.42
CA GLN A 207 20.68 -24.24 -8.10
C GLN A 207 21.07 -22.86 -7.56
N ALA A 208 21.60 -21.96 -8.39
CA ALA A 208 21.90 -20.60 -8.00
C ALA A 208 20.62 -19.81 -7.59
N LEU A 209 19.49 -20.06 -8.26
CA LEU A 209 18.20 -19.48 -7.88
C LEU A 209 17.73 -20.02 -6.52
N VAL A 210 17.63 -21.35 -6.39
CA VAL A 210 17.00 -22.00 -5.21
C VAL A 210 17.85 -21.84 -3.96
N TYR A 211 19.16 -21.98 -4.06
CA TYR A 211 20.07 -21.94 -2.91
C TYR A 211 20.80 -20.61 -2.71
N GLY A 212 20.81 -19.74 -3.72
CA GLY A 212 21.45 -18.42 -3.64
C GLY A 212 20.45 -17.28 -3.52
N ILE A 213 19.54 -17.14 -4.50
CA ILE A 213 18.66 -15.97 -4.60
C ILE A 213 17.47 -16.08 -3.63
N ILE A 214 16.72 -17.18 -3.67
CA ILE A 214 15.48 -17.35 -2.89
C ILE A 214 15.72 -17.20 -1.38
N PRO A 215 16.75 -17.79 -0.75
CA PRO A 215 16.97 -17.63 0.69
C PRO A 215 17.29 -16.19 1.12
N LEU A 216 17.92 -15.40 0.26
CA LEU A 216 18.23 -14.00 0.53
C LEU A 216 17.02 -13.08 0.23
N PHE A 217 16.21 -13.45 -0.76
CA PHE A 217 15.05 -12.70 -1.19
C PHE A 217 13.86 -12.86 -0.23
N LEU A 218 13.55 -14.09 0.17
CA LEU A 218 12.28 -14.44 0.83
C LEU A 218 12.06 -13.70 2.16
N PRO A 219 13.02 -13.54 3.08
CA PRO A 219 12.82 -12.81 4.33
C PRO A 219 12.48 -11.35 4.10
N GLN A 220 13.16 -10.69 3.16
CA GLN A 220 12.89 -9.29 2.82
C GLN A 220 11.54 -9.13 2.14
N PHE A 221 11.20 -10.03 1.21
CA PHE A 221 9.90 -10.04 0.54
C PHE A 221 8.75 -10.23 1.54
N LEU A 222 8.86 -11.17 2.48
CA LEU A 222 7.85 -11.39 3.54
C LEU A 222 7.68 -10.14 4.43
N THR A 223 8.78 -9.44 4.71
CA THR A 223 8.74 -8.18 5.45
C THR A 223 7.91 -7.12 4.70
N TYR A 224 8.15 -6.95 3.39
CA TYR A 224 7.37 -6.02 2.57
C TYR A 224 5.92 -6.47 2.39
N LEU A 225 5.67 -7.76 2.23
CA LEU A 225 4.32 -8.32 2.09
C LEU A 225 3.47 -8.02 3.33
N THR A 226 4.01 -8.28 4.52
CA THR A 226 3.32 -8.03 5.79
C THR A 226 3.12 -6.54 6.04
N TYR A 227 4.10 -5.69 5.72
CA TYR A 227 3.95 -4.24 5.78
C TYR A 227 2.83 -3.75 4.84
N ARG A 228 2.79 -4.27 3.61
CA ARG A 228 1.72 -3.92 2.66
C ARG A 228 0.36 -4.38 3.14
N TRP A 229 0.27 -5.52 3.83
CA TRP A 229 -0.99 -5.96 4.42
C TRP A 229 -1.54 -4.97 5.46
N GLU A 230 -0.69 -4.41 6.32
CA GLU A 230 -1.07 -3.33 7.25
C GLU A 230 -1.62 -2.09 6.53
N VAL A 231 -1.11 -1.77 5.37
CA VAL A 231 -1.65 -0.68 4.54
C VAL A 231 -2.98 -1.08 3.91
N VAL A 232 -3.05 -2.28 3.35
CA VAL A 232 -4.23 -2.81 2.65
C VAL A 232 -5.45 -2.87 3.56
N ILE A 233 -5.31 -3.32 4.82
CA ILE A 233 -6.46 -3.36 5.75
C ILE A 233 -7.07 -1.97 5.95
N ARG A 234 -6.25 -0.91 5.94
CA ARG A 234 -6.72 0.46 6.07
C ARG A 234 -7.43 0.96 4.82
N THR A 235 -6.99 0.55 3.65
CA THR A 235 -7.61 0.97 2.38
C THR A 235 -8.85 0.15 2.03
N THR A 236 -9.07 -1.02 2.63
CA THR A 236 -10.29 -1.83 2.39
C THR A 236 -11.58 -1.10 2.75
N ILE A 237 -11.58 -0.24 3.78
CA ILE A 237 -12.77 0.54 4.14
C ILE A 237 -13.15 1.53 3.03
N VAL A 238 -12.14 2.17 2.43
CA VAL A 238 -12.32 3.14 1.33
C VAL A 238 -12.86 2.43 0.08
N ILE A 239 -12.33 1.25 -0.23
CA ILE A 239 -12.83 0.42 -1.34
C ILE A 239 -14.28 -0.05 -1.06
N GLY A 240 -14.62 -0.33 0.20
CA GLY A 240 -15.98 -0.63 0.62
C GLY A 240 -16.99 0.48 0.25
N PHE A 241 -16.59 1.76 0.20
CA PHE A 241 -17.47 2.86 -0.19
C PHE A 241 -17.98 2.76 -1.64
N VAL A 242 -17.24 2.12 -2.52
CA VAL A 242 -17.69 1.85 -3.90
C VAL A 242 -18.39 0.50 -4.04
N SER A 243 -19.03 0.02 -2.97
CA SER A 243 -19.87 -1.19 -2.95
C SER A 243 -19.09 -2.53 -2.99
N ALA A 244 -17.81 -2.54 -2.58
CA ALA A 244 -17.06 -3.77 -2.43
C ALA A 244 -17.49 -4.65 -1.22
N GLY A 245 -18.42 -4.17 -0.39
CA GLY A 245 -18.91 -4.89 0.79
C GLY A 245 -18.15 -4.59 2.08
N GLY A 246 -18.36 -5.39 3.13
CA GLY A 246 -17.72 -5.24 4.43
C GLY A 246 -18.09 -3.96 5.18
N LEU A 247 -17.27 -3.59 6.15
CA LEU A 247 -17.48 -2.41 7.01
C LEU A 247 -17.60 -1.09 6.23
N GLY A 248 -16.86 -0.93 5.13
CA GLY A 248 -16.88 0.33 4.36
C GLY A 248 -18.23 0.62 3.69
N ARG A 249 -18.88 -0.42 3.15
CA ARG A 249 -20.22 -0.28 2.56
C ARG A 249 -21.23 0.12 3.63
N GLU A 250 -21.21 -0.55 4.78
CA GLU A 250 -22.15 -0.30 5.88
C GLU A 250 -21.93 1.09 6.46
N PHE A 251 -20.68 1.48 6.68
CA PHE A 251 -20.32 2.84 7.11
C PHE A 251 -20.98 3.91 6.21
N ARG A 252 -20.88 3.73 4.90
CA ARG A 252 -21.52 4.67 3.96
C ARG A 252 -23.04 4.69 4.10
N LEU A 253 -23.66 3.52 4.23
CA LEU A 253 -25.12 3.41 4.37
C LEU A 253 -25.61 4.06 5.67
N ASP A 254 -24.95 3.78 6.79
CA ASP A 254 -25.33 4.31 8.09
C ASP A 254 -25.11 5.82 8.19
N MET A 255 -24.05 6.34 7.55
CA MET A 255 -23.84 7.78 7.42
C MET A 255 -24.98 8.46 6.62
N HIS A 256 -25.42 7.84 5.52
CA HIS A 256 -26.56 8.37 4.73
C HIS A 256 -27.89 8.27 5.46
N LEU A 257 -28.07 7.27 6.32
CA LEU A 257 -29.27 7.05 7.11
C LEU A 257 -29.25 7.74 8.47
N PHE A 258 -28.18 8.52 8.76
CA PHE A 258 -27.99 9.23 10.03
C PHE A 258 -28.00 8.31 11.26
N ARG A 259 -27.54 7.05 11.10
CA ARG A 259 -27.41 6.07 12.17
C ARG A 259 -26.03 6.20 12.85
N TYR A 260 -25.82 7.28 13.52
CA TYR A 260 -24.49 7.63 14.06
C TYR A 260 -23.96 6.64 15.10
N THR A 261 -24.80 5.99 15.89
CA THR A 261 -24.38 4.98 16.87
C THR A 261 -23.88 3.68 16.19
N ASP A 262 -24.47 3.30 15.05
CA ASP A 262 -23.99 2.19 14.22
C ASP A 262 -22.65 2.56 13.57
N VAL A 263 -22.51 3.80 13.08
CA VAL A 263 -21.22 4.32 12.58
C VAL A 263 -20.12 4.22 13.64
N PHE A 264 -20.42 4.59 14.88
CA PHE A 264 -19.46 4.46 15.99
C PHE A 264 -19.04 2.99 16.22
N LEU A 265 -19.97 2.07 16.21
CA LEU A 265 -19.70 0.63 16.34
C LEU A 265 -18.81 0.12 15.19
N ILE A 266 -19.06 0.56 13.95
CA ILE A 266 -18.22 0.23 12.79
C ILE A 266 -16.79 0.76 12.99
N LEU A 267 -16.63 1.98 13.49
CA LEU A 267 -15.31 2.55 13.78
C LEU A 267 -14.57 1.76 14.88
N LEU A 268 -15.28 1.29 15.90
CA LEU A 268 -14.67 0.41 16.93
C LEU A 268 -14.18 -0.91 16.32
N TRP A 269 -15.01 -1.58 15.53
CA TRP A 269 -14.60 -2.80 14.84
C TRP A 269 -13.42 -2.58 13.89
N TYR A 270 -13.42 -1.44 13.18
CA TYR A 270 -12.31 -1.10 12.30
C TYR A 270 -11.01 -0.90 13.09
N LEU A 271 -11.06 -0.21 14.23
CA LEU A 271 -9.90 -0.04 15.11
C LEU A 271 -9.38 -1.40 15.60
N ILE A 272 -10.27 -2.29 16.04
CA ILE A 272 -9.93 -3.66 16.46
C ILE A 272 -9.23 -4.42 15.32
N LEU A 273 -9.77 -4.37 14.10
CA LEU A 273 -9.17 -5.02 12.94
C LEU A 273 -7.77 -4.51 12.64
N VAL A 274 -7.58 -3.19 12.60
CA VAL A 274 -6.27 -2.59 12.32
C VAL A 274 -5.27 -3.01 13.40
N MET A 275 -5.63 -2.91 14.68
CA MET A 275 -4.75 -3.33 15.79
C MET A 275 -4.40 -4.82 15.71
N MET A 276 -5.37 -5.67 15.38
CA MET A 276 -5.16 -7.11 15.21
C MET A 276 -4.18 -7.40 14.08
N VAL A 277 -4.37 -6.78 12.91
CA VAL A 277 -3.48 -6.95 11.75
C VAL A 277 -2.08 -6.42 12.05
N ASP A 278 -1.94 -5.26 12.70
CA ASP A 278 -0.65 -4.70 13.09
C ASP A 278 0.10 -5.64 14.06
N LEU A 279 -0.59 -6.25 15.03
CA LEU A 279 -0.02 -7.23 15.95
C LEU A 279 0.43 -8.51 15.25
N VAL A 280 -0.42 -9.08 14.40
CA VAL A 280 -0.09 -10.31 13.64
C VAL A 280 1.08 -10.05 12.70
N SER A 281 1.04 -8.96 11.95
CA SER A 281 2.07 -8.56 11.00
C SER A 281 3.42 -8.34 11.69
N SER A 282 3.44 -7.67 12.86
CA SER A 282 4.66 -7.44 13.63
C SER A 282 5.29 -8.74 14.14
N ARG A 283 4.47 -9.72 14.53
CA ARG A 283 4.96 -11.06 14.92
C ARG A 283 5.52 -11.83 13.75
N LEU A 284 4.82 -11.81 12.59
CA LEU A 284 5.29 -12.48 11.38
C LEU A 284 6.63 -11.92 10.90
N ARG A 285 6.82 -10.61 10.95
CA ARG A 285 8.13 -9.97 10.59
C ARG A 285 9.27 -10.43 11.50
N ARG A 286 9.02 -10.59 12.82
CA ARG A 286 10.06 -11.09 13.75
C ARG A 286 10.44 -12.55 13.48
N LEU A 287 9.53 -13.35 12.95
CA LEU A 287 9.80 -14.74 12.59
C LEU A 287 10.52 -14.87 11.24
N ALA A 288 10.41 -13.85 10.38
CA ALA A 288 11.04 -13.80 9.07
C ALA A 288 12.49 -13.24 9.10
N GLN A 289 12.88 -12.59 10.19
CA GLN A 289 14.24 -12.08 10.44
C GLN A 289 15.09 -13.10 11.20
#